data_181b6b36208a283f6d816ef886fe7d3d
#
_entry.id   181b6b36208a283f6d816ef886fe7d3d
#
_cell.length_a   1.000
_cell.length_b   1.000
_cell.length_c   1.000
_cell.angle_alpha   90.00
_cell.angle_beta   90.00
_cell.angle_gamma   90.00
#
_symmetry.space_group_name_H-M   'P 1'
#
loop_
_entity.id
_entity.type
_entity.pdbx_description
1 polymer ?
#
loop_
_entity_poly.entity_id
_entity_poly.type
_entity_poly.pdbx_seq_one_letter_code
_entity_poly.pdbx_strand_id
1 'polypeptide(L)'
;MRRKPLFAALALVGFLVCGLSLLAAETTPEGWKETERREYTRNDLYGYIDGGAEIFLEYGFQKLTLIRYGLGKEELDVELYRMDNPEGALGIYLAKAGRETPLTDFPTRNSGDRYQIMAVKGSTFALFNNPEGKEPLFPALISLATEALSSIPDEKGRDLFAELLPPGFLAGTARLFRGPLGLQPIITLGDGDILLQKGTILGVLADYAGPEKGEIQTLAVVSYPSAQEAKKAFDNLIANLDSYLKKEIQSEDSLTFKDFSGKFGTLSLSGSRLLLRFNISKI
;
A
#
# COMPACT_ATOMS: atom_id res chain seq x y z
N MET A 1 -35.98 -70.61 38.65
CA MET A 1 -34.71 -70.31 37.95
C MET A 1 -34.53 -68.78 37.94
N ARG A 2 -33.64 -68.23 38.81
CA ARG A 2 -33.40 -66.80 38.90
C ARG A 2 -32.15 -66.43 38.11
N ARG A 3 -32.26 -65.57 37.12
CA ARG A 3 -31.12 -65.01 36.37
C ARG A 3 -30.68 -63.68 37.05
N LYS A 4 -29.41 -63.62 37.41
CA LYS A 4 -28.75 -62.41 37.96
C LYS A 4 -28.37 -61.46 36.81
N PRO A 5 -28.46 -60.13 36.95
CA PRO A 5 -27.92 -59.25 35.98
C PRO A 5 -26.43 -58.97 36.25
N LEU A 6 -25.67 -58.93 35.14
CA LEU A 6 -24.26 -58.60 35.09
C LEU A 6 -24.12 -57.08 35.04
N PHE A 7 -23.46 -56.46 36.02
CA PHE A 7 -23.07 -55.05 36.00
C PHE A 7 -21.76 -54.93 35.22
N ALA A 8 -21.81 -54.23 34.10
CA ALA A 8 -20.64 -53.79 33.35
C ALA A 8 -20.18 -52.43 33.91
N ALA A 9 -18.98 -52.40 34.48
CA ALA A 9 -18.31 -51.16 34.92
C ALA A 9 -17.68 -50.48 33.72
N LEU A 10 -18.16 -49.28 33.42
CA LEU A 10 -17.59 -48.42 32.36
C LEU A 10 -16.47 -47.59 33.01
N ALA A 11 -15.21 -47.91 32.65
CA ALA A 11 -14.06 -47.11 33.07
C ALA A 11 -13.93 -45.87 32.14
N LEU A 12 -14.16 -44.70 32.74
CA LEU A 12 -13.97 -43.41 32.08
C LEU A 12 -12.48 -43.06 32.09
N VAL A 13 -11.81 -43.22 30.96
CA VAL A 13 -10.43 -42.76 30.74
C VAL A 13 -10.49 -41.28 30.38
N GLY A 14 -10.21 -40.42 31.35
CA GLY A 14 -10.07 -38.99 31.11
C GLY A 14 -8.75 -38.71 30.37
N PHE A 15 -8.85 -38.31 29.12
CA PHE A 15 -7.72 -37.75 28.38
C PHE A 15 -7.51 -36.30 28.87
N LEU A 16 -6.47 -36.09 29.66
CA LEU A 16 -5.96 -34.77 30.03
C LEU A 16 -5.18 -34.25 28.80
N VAL A 17 -5.84 -33.48 27.91
CA VAL A 17 -5.17 -32.75 26.86
C VAL A 17 -4.44 -31.60 27.53
N CYS A 18 -3.16 -31.81 27.83
CA CYS A 18 -2.26 -30.76 28.23
C CYS A 18 -1.99 -29.90 26.98
N GLY A 19 -2.72 -28.78 26.86
CA GLY A 19 -2.46 -27.78 25.81
C GLY A 19 -1.08 -27.17 26.02
N LEU A 20 -0.05 -27.69 25.32
CA LEU A 20 1.18 -26.95 25.14
C LEU A 20 0.83 -25.72 24.27
N SER A 21 0.62 -24.58 24.91
CA SER A 21 0.77 -23.29 24.26
C SER A 21 2.24 -23.18 23.88
N LEU A 22 2.57 -23.44 22.60
CA LEU A 22 3.82 -22.98 22.05
C LEU A 22 3.78 -21.44 22.11
N LEU A 23 4.33 -20.86 23.19
CA LEU A 23 4.83 -19.51 23.12
C LEU A 23 5.89 -19.52 22.03
N ALA A 24 5.58 -18.93 20.87
CA ALA A 24 6.61 -18.55 19.93
C ALA A 24 7.59 -17.68 20.70
N ALA A 25 8.78 -18.19 20.96
CA ALA A 25 9.84 -17.42 21.59
C ALA A 25 10.07 -16.21 20.67
N GLU A 26 9.89 -15.02 21.21
CA GLU A 26 10.30 -13.78 20.58
C GLU A 26 11.80 -13.91 20.33
N THR A 27 12.18 -14.02 19.05
CA THR A 27 13.57 -14.25 18.65
C THR A 27 14.27 -12.93 18.36
N THR A 28 14.10 -11.96 19.25
CA THR A 28 14.84 -10.70 19.18
C THR A 28 16.35 -10.99 19.10
N PRO A 29 17.10 -10.38 18.17
CA PRO A 29 18.52 -10.67 18.02
C PRO A 29 19.28 -10.56 19.35
N GLU A 30 20.26 -11.44 19.56
CA GLU A 30 20.96 -11.56 20.83
C GLU A 30 21.49 -10.20 21.33
N GLY A 31 21.12 -9.85 22.57
CA GLY A 31 21.54 -8.62 23.25
C GLY A 31 20.67 -7.39 22.95
N TRP A 32 19.86 -7.38 21.91
CA TRP A 32 18.92 -6.29 21.60
C TRP A 32 17.75 -6.32 22.59
N LYS A 33 17.28 -5.14 22.98
CA LYS A 33 16.14 -5.00 23.90
C LYS A 33 15.22 -3.89 23.39
N GLU A 34 13.92 -4.12 23.50
CA GLU A 34 12.95 -3.05 23.32
C GLU A 34 13.15 -1.99 24.40
N THR A 35 13.46 -0.76 23.99
CA THR A 35 13.69 0.39 24.86
C THR A 35 12.52 1.35 24.90
N GLU A 36 11.73 1.36 23.83
CA GLU A 36 10.56 2.21 23.70
C GLU A 36 9.49 1.53 22.82
N ARG A 37 8.22 1.70 23.20
CA ARG A 37 7.06 1.37 22.38
C ARG A 37 6.05 2.48 22.46
N ARG A 38 5.64 3.02 21.30
CA ARG A 38 4.59 4.03 21.20
C ARG A 38 3.56 3.65 20.17
N GLU A 39 2.33 4.06 20.41
CA GLU A 39 1.25 3.96 19.43
C GLU A 39 0.76 5.35 19.07
N TYR A 40 0.51 5.55 17.78
CA TYR A 40 -0.04 6.80 17.25
C TYR A 40 -1.31 6.49 16.48
N THR A 41 -2.34 7.28 16.74
CA THR A 41 -3.62 7.24 16.05
C THR A 41 -3.66 8.30 14.96
N ARG A 42 -4.79 8.41 14.24
CA ARG A 42 -4.99 9.46 13.23
C ARG A 42 -4.76 10.88 13.78
N ASN A 43 -5.11 11.11 15.05
CA ASN A 43 -5.01 12.43 15.67
C ASN A 43 -3.57 12.81 16.05
N ASP A 44 -2.73 11.80 16.29
CA ASP A 44 -1.38 11.98 16.82
C ASP A 44 -0.31 11.87 15.72
N LEU A 45 -0.68 11.36 14.54
CA LEU A 45 0.27 11.05 13.46
C LEU A 45 1.08 12.26 13.02
N TYR A 46 0.42 13.42 12.92
CA TYR A 46 1.10 14.67 12.58
C TYR A 46 2.20 15.07 13.59
N GLY A 47 2.02 14.73 14.87
CA GLY A 47 3.03 14.98 15.90
C GLY A 47 4.29 14.12 15.75
N TYR A 48 4.21 13.04 14.96
CA TYR A 48 5.34 12.14 14.73
C TYR A 48 6.00 12.34 13.35
N ILE A 49 5.21 12.38 12.26
CA ILE A 49 5.77 12.44 10.89
C ILE A 49 5.44 13.75 10.15
N ASP A 50 4.94 14.78 10.88
CA ASP A 50 4.66 16.11 10.39
C ASP A 50 3.83 16.09 9.07
N GLY A 51 4.16 16.95 8.09
CA GLY A 51 3.45 17.00 6.80
C GLY A 51 3.41 15.66 6.02
N GLY A 52 4.26 14.70 6.37
CA GLY A 52 4.21 13.35 5.83
C GLY A 52 2.96 12.55 6.21
N ALA A 53 2.20 12.98 7.23
CA ALA A 53 1.00 12.28 7.70
C ALA A 53 -0.12 12.21 6.65
N GLU A 54 -0.27 13.26 5.85
CA GLU A 54 -1.42 13.39 4.93
C GLU A 54 -1.53 12.24 3.93
N ILE A 55 -0.42 11.82 3.34
CA ILE A 55 -0.44 10.71 2.40
C ILE A 55 -0.83 9.39 3.07
N PHE A 56 -0.38 9.13 4.30
CA PHE A 56 -0.81 7.95 5.06
C PHE A 56 -2.31 8.00 5.36
N LEU A 57 -2.83 9.17 5.74
CA LEU A 57 -4.27 9.36 5.98
C LEU A 57 -5.09 9.15 4.71
N GLU A 58 -4.60 9.60 3.55
CA GLU A 58 -5.22 9.36 2.25
C GLU A 58 -5.29 7.86 1.93
N TYR A 59 -4.24 7.10 2.20
CA TYR A 59 -4.22 5.65 2.00
C TYR A 59 -4.92 4.83 3.09
N GLY A 60 -5.61 5.48 4.03
CA GLY A 60 -6.46 4.80 5.01
C GLY A 60 -5.73 4.39 6.29
N PHE A 61 -4.76 5.17 6.72
CA PHE A 61 -4.06 4.95 7.98
C PHE A 61 -5.01 4.77 9.16
N GLN A 62 -4.72 3.75 9.99
CA GLN A 62 -5.46 3.45 11.21
C GLN A 62 -4.61 3.66 12.45
N LYS A 63 -3.41 3.09 12.48
CA LYS A 63 -2.52 3.10 13.64
C LYS A 63 -1.06 2.94 13.19
N LEU A 64 -0.14 3.62 13.86
CA LEU A 64 1.29 3.35 13.83
C LEU A 64 1.71 2.76 15.18
N THR A 65 2.45 1.66 15.14
CA THR A 65 3.21 1.17 16.29
C THR A 65 4.70 1.40 16.00
N LEU A 66 5.32 2.27 16.80
CA LEU A 66 6.76 2.50 16.81
C LEU A 66 7.39 1.66 17.91
N ILE A 67 8.42 0.89 17.57
CA ILE A 67 9.20 0.10 18.53
C ILE A 67 10.67 0.46 18.30
N ARG A 68 11.33 0.91 19.37
CA ARG A 68 12.76 1.16 19.36
C ARG A 68 13.48 0.04 20.06
N TYR A 69 14.54 -0.45 19.45
CA TYR A 69 15.44 -1.45 20.02
C TYR A 69 16.80 -0.84 20.25
N GLY A 70 17.42 -1.19 21.41
CA GLY A 70 18.74 -0.70 21.79
C GLY A 70 19.73 -1.83 22.09
N LEU A 71 21.00 -1.61 21.71
CA LEU A 71 22.14 -2.43 22.09
C LEU A 71 23.34 -1.53 22.44
N GLY A 72 23.58 -1.29 23.72
CA GLY A 72 24.59 -0.33 24.18
C GLY A 72 24.26 1.10 23.78
N LYS A 73 24.93 1.64 22.76
CA LYS A 73 24.65 2.97 22.17
C LYS A 73 23.97 2.90 20.81
N GLU A 74 23.76 1.69 20.31
CA GLU A 74 23.15 1.47 19.01
C GLU A 74 21.64 1.43 19.13
N GLU A 75 20.94 1.97 18.13
CA GLU A 75 19.47 1.99 18.06
C GLU A 75 19.00 1.55 16.67
N LEU A 76 17.90 0.77 16.67
CA LEU A 76 17.16 0.40 15.46
C LEU A 76 15.67 0.63 15.72
N ASP A 77 14.96 1.17 14.74
CA ASP A 77 13.52 1.44 14.86
C ASP A 77 12.70 0.55 13.94
N VAL A 78 11.56 0.10 14.45
CA VAL A 78 10.53 -0.64 13.71
C VAL A 78 9.24 0.18 13.74
N GLU A 79 8.72 0.52 12.59
CA GLU A 79 7.48 1.27 12.42
C GLU A 79 6.46 0.43 11.65
N LEU A 80 5.33 0.11 12.29
CA LEU A 80 4.27 -0.70 11.69
C LEU A 80 3.04 0.17 11.48
N TYR A 81 2.80 0.57 10.24
CA TYR A 81 1.66 1.38 9.82
C TYR A 81 0.50 0.47 9.41
N ARG A 82 -0.48 0.28 10.27
CA ARG A 82 -1.72 -0.44 9.96
C ARG A 82 -2.61 0.45 9.10
N MET A 83 -2.95 -0.03 7.93
CA MET A 83 -3.90 0.58 7.03
C MET A 83 -5.28 -0.09 7.16
N ASP A 84 -6.31 0.50 6.57
CA ASP A 84 -7.68 -0.04 6.63
C ASP A 84 -7.89 -1.32 5.81
N ASN A 85 -7.01 -1.56 4.81
CA ASN A 85 -7.03 -2.75 3.96
C ASN A 85 -5.67 -3.01 3.30
N PRO A 86 -5.44 -4.21 2.71
CA PRO A 86 -4.19 -4.54 2.04
C PRO A 86 -3.85 -3.64 0.85
N GLU A 87 -4.84 -3.15 0.12
CA GLU A 87 -4.65 -2.26 -1.03
C GLU A 87 -4.11 -0.90 -0.57
N GLY A 88 -4.60 -0.37 0.56
CA GLY A 88 -4.07 0.85 1.17
C GLY A 88 -2.61 0.69 1.60
N ALA A 89 -2.28 -0.46 2.22
CA ALA A 89 -0.90 -0.79 2.60
C ALA A 89 0.02 -0.92 1.37
N LEU A 90 -0.43 -1.59 0.33
CA LEU A 90 0.32 -1.69 -0.92
C LEU A 90 0.47 -0.32 -1.60
N GLY A 91 -0.58 0.50 -1.56
CA GLY A 91 -0.56 1.85 -2.13
C GLY A 91 0.49 2.75 -1.50
N ILE A 92 0.50 2.85 -0.17
CA ILE A 92 1.50 3.66 0.53
C ILE A 92 2.91 3.08 0.36
N TYR A 93 3.08 1.75 0.37
CA TYR A 93 4.36 1.10 0.08
C TYR A 93 4.88 1.51 -1.30
N LEU A 94 4.08 1.40 -2.36
CA LEU A 94 4.47 1.76 -3.72
C LEU A 94 4.76 3.26 -3.89
N ALA A 95 4.02 4.11 -3.17
CA ALA A 95 4.25 5.55 -3.18
C ALA A 95 5.59 5.92 -2.52
N LYS A 96 6.00 5.19 -1.47
CA LYS A 96 7.24 5.44 -0.72
C LYS A 96 8.46 4.75 -1.34
N ALA A 97 8.32 3.51 -1.81
CA ALA A 97 9.43 2.73 -2.36
C ALA A 97 9.97 3.27 -3.70
N GLY A 98 9.14 3.98 -4.47
CA GLY A 98 9.55 4.43 -5.79
C GLY A 98 9.99 3.26 -6.69
N ARG A 99 11.22 3.28 -7.18
CA ARG A 99 11.82 2.13 -7.86
C ARG A 99 12.33 1.15 -6.81
N GLU A 100 11.71 -0.04 -6.77
CA GLU A 100 12.06 -1.06 -5.79
C GLU A 100 13.48 -1.61 -5.97
N THR A 101 14.19 -1.79 -4.85
CA THR A 101 15.46 -2.52 -4.72
C THR A 101 15.26 -3.66 -3.71
N PRO A 102 14.69 -4.80 -4.14
CA PRO A 102 14.35 -5.88 -3.22
C PRO A 102 15.59 -6.53 -2.60
N LEU A 103 15.51 -6.83 -1.31
CA LEU A 103 16.48 -7.67 -0.63
C LEU A 103 16.20 -9.14 -0.95
N THR A 104 17.27 -9.90 -1.20
CA THR A 104 17.19 -11.35 -1.42
C THR A 104 16.76 -12.05 -0.13
N ASP A 105 15.94 -13.10 -0.26
CA ASP A 105 15.48 -13.96 0.84
C ASP A 105 14.71 -13.23 1.96
N PHE A 106 14.13 -12.07 1.67
CA PHE A 106 13.27 -11.36 2.60
C PHE A 106 11.84 -11.91 2.57
N PRO A 107 11.13 -12.02 3.73
CA PRO A 107 9.91 -12.82 3.85
C PRO A 107 8.68 -12.28 3.10
N THR A 108 8.71 -11.05 2.60
CA THR A 108 7.61 -10.44 1.87
C THR A 108 8.10 -9.41 0.86
N ARG A 109 7.19 -8.79 0.08
CA ARG A 109 7.54 -7.69 -0.83
C ARG A 109 8.22 -6.58 -0.05
N ASN A 110 9.38 -6.16 -0.53
CA ASN A 110 10.24 -5.21 0.16
C ASN A 110 11.06 -4.38 -0.81
N SER A 111 11.61 -3.30 -0.30
CA SER A 111 12.61 -2.47 -0.97
C SER A 111 13.48 -1.80 0.09
N GLY A 112 14.78 -1.76 -0.11
CA GLY A 112 15.63 -1.04 0.82
C GLY A 112 17.11 -1.39 0.73
N ASP A 113 17.82 -0.92 1.74
CA ASP A 113 19.26 -1.10 1.95
C ASP A 113 19.59 -1.12 3.45
N ARG A 114 20.87 -0.95 3.78
CA ARG A 114 21.35 -0.93 5.17
C ARG A 114 20.81 0.22 6.04
N TYR A 115 20.29 1.29 5.42
CA TYR A 115 19.72 2.42 6.15
C TYR A 115 18.27 2.21 6.52
N GLN A 116 17.51 1.66 5.57
CA GLN A 116 16.07 1.47 5.74
C GLN A 116 15.58 0.30 4.88
N ILE A 117 14.71 -0.51 5.46
CA ILE A 117 13.94 -1.51 4.74
C ILE A 117 12.47 -1.11 4.81
N MET A 118 11.83 -1.01 3.66
CA MET A 118 10.38 -0.88 3.51
C MET A 118 9.80 -2.24 3.16
N ALA A 119 8.69 -2.61 3.78
CA ALA A 119 8.01 -3.86 3.47
C ALA A 119 6.49 -3.68 3.51
N VAL A 120 5.76 -4.59 2.84
CA VAL A 120 4.31 -4.65 2.90
C VAL A 120 3.86 -6.08 3.11
N LYS A 121 2.96 -6.28 4.09
CA LYS A 121 2.33 -7.57 4.38
C LYS A 121 0.91 -7.36 4.88
N GLY A 122 -0.06 -8.01 4.25
CA GLY A 122 -1.47 -7.79 4.57
C GLY A 122 -1.82 -6.31 4.55
N SER A 123 -2.52 -5.85 5.57
CA SER A 123 -2.90 -4.44 5.73
C SER A 123 -1.83 -3.59 6.43
N THR A 124 -0.56 -4.02 6.46
CA THR A 124 0.53 -3.30 7.13
C THR A 124 1.62 -2.89 6.16
N PHE A 125 1.94 -1.60 6.13
CA PHE A 125 3.18 -1.06 5.61
C PHE A 125 4.18 -0.94 6.76
N ALA A 126 5.40 -1.43 6.59
CA ALA A 126 6.42 -1.46 7.64
C ALA A 126 7.69 -0.75 7.19
N LEU A 127 8.31 -0.01 8.12
CA LEU A 127 9.63 0.56 7.99
C LEU A 127 10.54 -0.01 9.08
N PHE A 128 11.75 -0.36 8.70
CA PHE A 128 12.80 -0.82 9.59
C PHE A 128 14.01 0.09 9.36
N ASN A 129 14.39 0.85 10.40
CA ASN A 129 15.36 1.93 10.28
C ASN A 129 16.64 1.63 11.03
N ASN A 130 17.77 1.84 10.35
CA ASN A 130 19.12 1.93 10.89
C ASN A 130 19.65 3.33 10.54
N PRO A 131 19.36 4.35 11.36
CA PRO A 131 19.54 5.76 10.98
C PRO A 131 20.99 6.13 10.60
N GLU A 132 21.96 5.49 11.23
CA GLU A 132 23.38 5.72 10.92
C GLU A 132 23.89 4.86 9.76
N GLY A 133 23.10 3.91 9.25
CA GLY A 133 23.49 3.02 8.15
C GLY A 133 24.70 2.15 8.46
N LYS A 134 24.92 1.83 9.74
CA LYS A 134 26.06 0.99 10.17
C LYS A 134 25.91 -0.42 9.63
N GLU A 135 26.84 -0.83 8.77
CA GLU A 135 26.82 -2.16 8.14
C GLU A 135 26.76 -3.32 9.15
N PRO A 136 27.46 -3.29 10.31
CA PRO A 136 27.38 -4.37 11.29
C PRO A 136 25.99 -4.54 11.93
N LEU A 137 25.11 -3.54 11.84
CA LEU A 137 23.74 -3.61 12.38
C LEU A 137 22.73 -4.19 11.39
N PHE A 138 23.09 -4.28 10.11
CA PHE A 138 22.17 -4.73 9.06
C PHE A 138 21.61 -6.14 9.28
N PRO A 139 22.40 -7.15 9.72
CA PRO A 139 21.84 -8.47 10.05
C PRO A 139 20.82 -8.41 11.20
N ALA A 140 21.05 -7.57 12.21
CA ALA A 140 20.08 -7.38 13.29
C ALA A 140 18.79 -6.70 12.80
N LEU A 141 18.91 -5.70 11.92
CA LEU A 141 17.75 -5.06 11.27
C LEU A 141 16.91 -6.06 10.50
N ILE A 142 17.52 -6.95 9.69
CA ILE A 142 16.81 -8.01 8.95
C ILE A 142 16.12 -8.98 9.93
N SER A 143 16.78 -9.36 11.02
CA SER A 143 16.19 -10.25 12.01
C SER A 143 14.97 -9.64 12.70
N LEU A 144 15.07 -8.38 13.17
CA LEU A 144 13.94 -7.63 13.75
C LEU A 144 12.79 -7.48 12.74
N ALA A 145 13.11 -7.20 11.48
CA ALA A 145 12.11 -7.09 10.42
C ALA A 145 11.38 -8.42 10.19
N THR A 146 12.11 -9.53 10.13
CA THR A 146 11.55 -10.86 9.94
C THR A 146 10.64 -11.25 11.10
N GLU A 147 11.07 -10.99 12.34
CA GLU A 147 10.29 -11.24 13.54
C GLU A 147 9.00 -10.40 13.54
N ALA A 148 9.10 -9.08 13.36
CA ALA A 148 7.95 -8.20 13.33
C ALA A 148 6.93 -8.61 12.23
N LEU A 149 7.42 -8.93 11.03
CA LEU A 149 6.58 -9.39 9.93
C LEU A 149 5.95 -10.76 10.18
N SER A 150 6.57 -11.63 10.99
CA SER A 150 5.99 -12.94 11.32
C SER A 150 4.67 -12.82 12.08
N SER A 151 4.52 -11.78 12.91
CA SER A 151 3.33 -11.49 13.70
C SER A 151 2.17 -10.88 12.88
N ILE A 152 2.45 -10.39 11.66
CA ILE A 152 1.45 -9.73 10.81
C ILE A 152 0.69 -10.79 10.02
N PRO A 153 -0.68 -10.80 10.07
CA PRO A 153 -1.49 -11.71 9.27
C PRO A 153 -1.23 -11.56 7.76
N ASP A 154 -1.22 -12.69 7.05
CA ASP A 154 -1.12 -12.72 5.59
C ASP A 154 -2.51 -12.49 4.96
N GLU A 155 -3.05 -11.28 5.13
CA GLU A 155 -4.29 -10.87 4.49
C GLU A 155 -4.04 -10.61 3.01
N LYS A 156 -4.82 -11.26 2.14
CA LYS A 156 -4.72 -11.05 0.69
C LYS A 156 -5.69 -9.96 0.24
N GLY A 157 -5.16 -8.91 -0.36
CA GLY A 157 -5.95 -7.92 -1.07
C GLY A 157 -6.33 -8.38 -2.48
N ARG A 158 -7.11 -7.54 -3.18
CA ARG A 158 -7.42 -7.71 -4.60
C ARG A 158 -6.20 -7.38 -5.45
N ASP A 159 -6.02 -8.11 -6.54
CA ASP A 159 -5.04 -7.72 -7.57
C ASP A 159 -5.66 -6.67 -8.52
N LEU A 160 -5.74 -5.44 -8.05
CA LEU A 160 -6.32 -4.34 -8.81
C LEU A 160 -5.55 -4.04 -10.11
N PHE A 161 -4.28 -4.38 -10.19
CA PHE A 161 -3.53 -4.21 -11.42
C PHE A 161 -4.01 -5.19 -12.51
N ALA A 162 -4.15 -6.46 -12.16
CA ALA A 162 -4.69 -7.46 -13.10
C ALA A 162 -6.16 -7.20 -13.44
N GLU A 163 -6.94 -6.64 -12.51
CA GLU A 163 -8.36 -6.36 -12.72
C GLU A 163 -8.62 -5.12 -13.60
N LEU A 164 -7.76 -4.10 -13.53
CA LEU A 164 -8.05 -2.78 -14.09
C LEU A 164 -7.10 -2.36 -15.21
N LEU A 165 -5.85 -2.83 -15.21
CA LEU A 165 -4.86 -2.46 -16.22
C LEU A 165 -4.78 -3.52 -17.32
N PRO A 166 -4.71 -3.14 -18.59
CA PRO A 166 -4.36 -4.06 -19.66
C PRO A 166 -2.94 -4.62 -19.44
N PRO A 167 -2.66 -5.85 -19.91
CA PRO A 167 -1.32 -6.41 -19.82
C PRO A 167 -0.31 -5.61 -20.64
N GLY A 168 0.99 -5.72 -20.29
CA GLY A 168 2.09 -5.13 -21.05
C GLY A 168 2.59 -3.78 -20.53
N PHE A 169 2.21 -3.39 -19.31
CA PHE A 169 2.82 -2.23 -18.67
C PHE A 169 4.29 -2.49 -18.29
N LEU A 170 5.06 -1.42 -18.21
CA LEU A 170 6.49 -1.48 -17.89
C LEU A 170 6.70 -1.93 -16.44
N ALA A 171 7.61 -2.88 -16.23
CA ALA A 171 7.90 -3.42 -14.92
C ALA A 171 8.31 -2.32 -13.92
N GLY A 172 7.75 -2.38 -12.70
CA GLY A 172 8.06 -1.44 -11.61
C GLY A 172 7.37 -0.08 -11.72
N THR A 173 6.48 0.15 -12.72
CA THR A 173 5.77 1.43 -12.88
C THR A 173 4.36 1.42 -12.31
N ALA A 174 3.81 0.24 -12.02
CA ALA A 174 2.45 0.13 -11.48
C ALA A 174 2.35 0.78 -10.10
N ARG A 175 1.32 1.60 -9.90
CA ARG A 175 1.01 2.33 -8.66
C ARG A 175 -0.48 2.25 -8.36
N LEU A 176 -0.79 2.34 -7.06
CA LEU A 176 -2.14 2.59 -6.55
C LEU A 176 -2.22 4.05 -6.10
N PHE A 177 -3.37 4.68 -6.28
CA PHE A 177 -3.66 5.99 -5.72
C PHE A 177 -5.09 6.02 -5.17
N ARG A 178 -5.32 6.81 -4.12
CA ARG A 178 -6.58 6.86 -3.37
C ARG A 178 -7.12 8.27 -3.24
N GLY A 179 -6.41 9.23 -3.81
CA GLY A 179 -6.75 10.64 -3.78
C GLY A 179 -5.68 11.49 -4.45
N PRO A 180 -5.73 12.81 -4.26
CA PRO A 180 -4.85 13.76 -4.93
C PRO A 180 -3.37 13.58 -4.60
N LEU A 181 -3.01 13.22 -3.36
CA LEU A 181 -1.60 13.11 -2.95
C LEU A 181 -0.91 11.92 -3.62
N GLY A 182 -1.62 10.81 -3.82
CA GLY A 182 -1.10 9.67 -4.55
C GLY A 182 -0.98 9.91 -6.06
N LEU A 183 -1.82 10.80 -6.63
CA LEU A 183 -1.83 11.09 -8.07
C LEU A 183 -0.91 12.28 -8.44
N GLN A 184 -0.82 13.29 -7.59
CA GLN A 184 -0.10 14.55 -7.85
C GLN A 184 1.36 14.39 -8.32
N PRO A 185 2.18 13.44 -7.80
CA PRO A 185 3.55 13.25 -8.31
C PRO A 185 3.63 12.84 -9.79
N ILE A 186 2.50 12.40 -10.37
CA ILE A 186 2.40 11.90 -11.75
C ILE A 186 1.73 12.93 -12.64
N ILE A 187 0.59 13.45 -12.20
CA ILE A 187 -0.13 14.52 -12.89
C ILE A 187 -1.01 15.30 -11.91
N THR A 188 -1.02 16.63 -12.06
CA THR A 188 -1.99 17.51 -11.43
C THR A 188 -3.13 17.75 -12.41
N LEU A 189 -4.33 17.28 -12.08
CA LEU A 189 -5.54 17.47 -12.90
C LEU A 189 -6.37 18.66 -12.46
N GLY A 190 -6.20 19.11 -11.23
CA GLY A 190 -6.90 20.21 -10.58
C GLY A 190 -6.79 20.09 -9.07
N ASP A 191 -7.46 20.98 -8.35
CA ASP A 191 -7.37 21.05 -6.90
C ASP A 191 -8.21 19.99 -6.17
N GLY A 192 -7.71 19.54 -5.03
CA GLY A 192 -8.41 18.63 -4.12
C GLY A 192 -8.73 17.27 -4.75
N ASP A 193 -9.76 16.60 -4.22
CA ASP A 193 -10.22 15.29 -4.70
C ASP A 193 -11.05 15.41 -5.98
N ILE A 194 -10.41 15.86 -7.05
CA ILE A 194 -11.02 16.12 -8.34
C ILE A 194 -11.66 14.87 -8.97
N LEU A 195 -11.16 13.69 -8.63
CA LEU A 195 -11.68 12.39 -9.06
C LEU A 195 -12.77 11.83 -8.14
N LEU A 196 -13.17 12.57 -7.10
CA LEU A 196 -14.19 12.19 -6.11
C LEU A 196 -13.96 10.78 -5.51
N GLN A 197 -12.70 10.44 -5.23
CA GLN A 197 -12.31 9.14 -4.66
C GLN A 197 -12.72 9.00 -3.18
N LYS A 198 -12.92 10.12 -2.47
CA LYS A 198 -13.41 10.20 -1.08
C LYS A 198 -12.63 9.33 -0.10
N GLY A 199 -11.35 9.08 -0.38
CA GLY A 199 -10.50 8.22 0.43
C GLY A 199 -10.93 6.74 0.52
N THR A 200 -11.83 6.27 -0.36
CA THR A 200 -12.32 4.88 -0.38
C THR A 200 -12.21 4.21 -1.75
N ILE A 201 -12.25 5.00 -2.82
CA ILE A 201 -12.15 4.52 -4.20
C ILE A 201 -10.68 4.55 -4.61
N LEU A 202 -10.16 3.38 -4.99
CA LEU A 202 -8.79 3.23 -5.45
C LEU A 202 -8.71 3.38 -6.97
N GLY A 203 -7.69 4.09 -7.41
CA GLY A 203 -7.22 4.08 -8.79
C GLY A 203 -5.92 3.31 -8.92
N VAL A 204 -5.68 2.82 -10.12
CA VAL A 204 -4.41 2.19 -10.51
C VAL A 204 -3.84 2.95 -11.69
N LEU A 205 -2.51 2.96 -11.79
CA LEU A 205 -1.83 3.48 -12.96
C LEU A 205 -0.58 2.68 -13.27
N ALA A 206 -0.16 2.72 -14.52
CA ALA A 206 1.13 2.19 -14.95
C ALA A 206 1.57 2.85 -16.26
N ASP A 207 2.87 2.73 -16.55
CA ASP A 207 3.46 3.20 -17.79
C ASP A 207 3.48 2.11 -18.84
N TYR A 208 3.28 2.52 -20.09
CA TYR A 208 3.31 1.68 -21.28
C TYR A 208 4.25 2.27 -22.31
N ALA A 209 4.84 1.41 -23.13
CA ALA A 209 5.54 1.88 -24.32
C ALA A 209 4.53 2.52 -25.29
N GLY A 210 4.81 3.75 -25.71
CA GLY A 210 4.03 4.44 -26.73
C GLY A 210 4.37 3.96 -28.15
N PRO A 211 3.64 4.46 -29.16
CA PRO A 211 3.85 4.07 -30.55
C PRO A 211 5.21 4.54 -31.13
N GLU A 212 5.74 5.64 -30.64
CA GLU A 212 7.03 6.17 -31.08
C GLU A 212 8.18 5.56 -30.26
N LYS A 213 9.34 5.40 -30.86
CA LYS A 213 10.51 4.83 -30.19
C LYS A 213 10.92 5.69 -28.98
N GLY A 214 10.88 5.08 -27.80
CA GLY A 214 11.24 5.74 -26.53
C GLY A 214 10.11 6.58 -25.93
N GLU A 215 8.94 6.61 -26.54
CA GLU A 215 7.75 7.20 -25.95
C GLU A 215 7.24 6.35 -24.80
N ILE A 216 6.87 7.01 -23.70
CA ILE A 216 6.22 6.37 -22.55
C ILE A 216 4.91 7.10 -22.32
N GLN A 217 3.82 6.36 -22.28
CA GLN A 217 2.49 6.84 -21.97
C GLN A 217 2.04 6.23 -20.64
N THR A 218 1.37 7.02 -19.81
CA THR A 218 0.81 6.55 -18.54
C THR A 218 -0.69 6.32 -18.70
N LEU A 219 -1.18 5.15 -18.33
CA LEU A 219 -2.60 4.84 -18.22
C LEU A 219 -2.97 4.77 -16.73
N ALA A 220 -4.00 5.54 -16.34
CA ALA A 220 -4.64 5.41 -15.04
C ALA A 220 -6.10 4.98 -15.22
N VAL A 221 -6.59 4.16 -14.29
CA VAL A 221 -7.98 3.68 -14.27
C VAL A 221 -8.52 3.81 -12.85
N VAL A 222 -9.68 4.45 -12.72
CA VAL A 222 -10.44 4.51 -11.47
C VAL A 222 -11.73 3.74 -11.67
N SER A 223 -12.04 2.81 -10.79
CA SER A 223 -13.27 2.01 -10.82
C SER A 223 -14.20 2.46 -9.69
N TYR A 224 -15.35 3.01 -10.07
CA TYR A 224 -16.36 3.51 -9.14
C TYR A 224 -17.39 2.42 -8.84
N PRO A 225 -18.14 2.53 -7.72
CA PRO A 225 -19.21 1.60 -7.38
C PRO A 225 -20.35 1.54 -8.41
N SER A 226 -20.56 2.61 -9.18
CA SER A 226 -21.59 2.67 -10.20
C SER A 226 -21.20 3.59 -11.36
N ALA A 227 -21.86 3.41 -12.51
CA ALA A 227 -21.73 4.30 -13.66
C ALA A 227 -22.14 5.74 -13.34
N GLN A 228 -23.10 5.93 -12.43
CA GLN A 228 -23.54 7.26 -12.00
C GLN A 228 -22.45 7.99 -11.21
N GLU A 229 -21.71 7.29 -10.32
CA GLU A 229 -20.60 7.87 -9.57
C GLU A 229 -19.41 8.17 -10.48
N ALA A 230 -19.11 7.29 -11.43
CA ALA A 230 -18.09 7.54 -12.45
C ALA A 230 -18.42 8.78 -13.29
N LYS A 231 -19.69 8.94 -13.71
CA LYS A 231 -20.14 10.13 -14.45
C LYS A 231 -20.01 11.40 -13.63
N LYS A 232 -20.38 11.37 -12.34
CA LYS A 232 -20.22 12.52 -11.45
C LYS A 232 -18.75 12.91 -11.32
N ALA A 233 -17.84 11.94 -11.19
CA ALA A 233 -16.42 12.20 -11.11
C ALA A 233 -15.87 12.78 -12.42
N PHE A 234 -16.31 12.25 -13.57
CA PHE A 234 -15.97 12.78 -14.88
C PHE A 234 -16.44 14.23 -15.07
N ASP A 235 -17.71 14.54 -14.72
CA ASP A 235 -18.25 15.90 -14.82
C ASP A 235 -17.55 16.86 -13.87
N ASN A 236 -17.25 16.42 -12.64
CA ASN A 236 -16.49 17.22 -11.68
C ASN A 236 -15.09 17.55 -12.20
N LEU A 237 -14.39 16.55 -12.75
CA LEU A 237 -13.07 16.75 -13.33
C LEU A 237 -13.11 17.71 -14.52
N ILE A 238 -14.08 17.58 -15.43
CA ILE A 238 -14.23 18.54 -16.55
C ILE A 238 -14.49 19.95 -16.07
N ALA A 239 -15.34 20.11 -15.05
CA ALA A 239 -15.69 21.44 -14.51
C ALA A 239 -14.52 22.12 -13.80
N ASN A 240 -13.64 21.35 -13.15
CA ASN A 240 -12.58 21.83 -12.29
C ASN A 240 -11.17 21.50 -12.81
N LEU A 241 -11.05 21.14 -14.11
CA LEU A 241 -9.75 20.83 -14.72
C LEU A 241 -8.82 22.03 -14.59
N ASP A 242 -7.57 21.76 -14.17
CA ASP A 242 -6.55 22.78 -14.02
C ASP A 242 -6.41 23.64 -15.29
N SER A 243 -6.30 24.94 -15.12
CA SER A 243 -6.22 25.91 -16.21
C SER A 243 -4.98 25.76 -17.11
N TYR A 244 -3.94 25.09 -16.63
CA TYR A 244 -2.76 24.72 -17.41
C TYR A 244 -3.03 23.56 -18.40
N LEU A 245 -4.14 22.82 -18.23
CA LEU A 245 -4.58 21.76 -19.11
C LEU A 245 -5.61 22.31 -20.11
N LYS A 246 -5.17 22.59 -21.32
CA LYS A 246 -6.04 23.18 -22.36
C LYS A 246 -6.96 22.13 -22.96
N LYS A 247 -8.26 22.29 -22.84
CA LYS A 247 -9.27 21.44 -23.48
C LYS A 247 -9.19 21.60 -25.00
N GLU A 248 -9.04 20.50 -25.74
CA GLU A 248 -8.95 20.48 -27.20
C GLU A 248 -10.23 19.91 -27.83
N ILE A 249 -10.64 18.69 -27.43
CA ILE A 249 -11.84 18.02 -27.92
C ILE A 249 -12.61 17.50 -26.74
N GLN A 250 -13.91 17.76 -26.70
CA GLN A 250 -14.79 17.30 -25.63
C GLN A 250 -16.09 16.70 -26.19
N SER A 251 -16.48 15.56 -25.67
CA SER A 251 -17.79 14.95 -25.87
C SER A 251 -18.49 14.71 -24.53
N GLU A 252 -19.63 14.01 -24.53
CA GLU A 252 -20.39 13.69 -23.31
C GLU A 252 -19.62 12.75 -22.36
N ASP A 253 -18.75 11.91 -22.92
CA ASP A 253 -18.04 10.81 -22.23
C ASP A 253 -16.53 10.84 -22.42
N SER A 254 -16.00 11.87 -23.10
CA SER A 254 -14.56 11.98 -23.32
C SER A 254 -14.08 13.43 -23.35
N LEU A 255 -12.81 13.62 -22.97
CA LEU A 255 -12.08 14.86 -23.10
C LEU A 255 -10.67 14.57 -23.59
N THR A 256 -10.21 15.33 -24.57
CA THR A 256 -8.80 15.47 -24.91
C THR A 256 -8.32 16.83 -24.44
N PHE A 257 -7.18 16.84 -23.79
CA PHE A 257 -6.52 18.08 -23.34
C PHE A 257 -5.05 18.08 -23.73
N LYS A 258 -4.44 19.25 -23.68
CA LYS A 258 -3.01 19.46 -23.91
C LYS A 258 -2.39 20.11 -22.68
N ASP A 259 -1.28 19.55 -22.18
CA ASP A 259 -0.54 20.09 -21.06
C ASP A 259 0.42 21.22 -21.48
N PHE A 260 1.07 21.84 -20.49
CA PHE A 260 2.03 22.93 -20.71
C PHE A 260 3.29 22.51 -21.47
N SER A 261 3.63 21.21 -21.48
CA SER A 261 4.77 20.64 -22.22
C SER A 261 4.41 20.31 -23.68
N GLY A 262 3.14 20.49 -24.04
CA GLY A 262 2.64 20.18 -25.37
C GLY A 262 2.25 18.72 -25.57
N LYS A 263 2.27 17.91 -24.51
CA LYS A 263 1.78 16.52 -24.53
C LYS A 263 0.27 16.51 -24.39
N PHE A 264 -0.34 15.50 -24.98
CA PHE A 264 -1.77 15.29 -24.86
C PHE A 264 -2.12 14.32 -23.75
N GLY A 265 -3.29 14.55 -23.18
CA GLY A 265 -3.97 13.60 -22.32
C GLY A 265 -5.38 13.34 -22.79
N THR A 266 -5.91 12.16 -22.51
CA THR A 266 -7.29 11.79 -22.78
C THR A 266 -7.97 11.28 -21.55
N LEU A 267 -9.23 11.64 -21.37
CA LEU A 267 -10.14 11.12 -20.36
C LEU A 267 -11.27 10.43 -21.08
N SER A 268 -11.67 9.26 -20.62
CA SER A 268 -12.84 8.59 -21.16
C SER A 268 -13.64 7.87 -20.08
N LEU A 269 -14.95 8.02 -20.15
CA LEU A 269 -15.90 7.34 -19.28
C LEU A 269 -16.34 6.03 -19.95
N SER A 270 -16.23 4.91 -19.24
CA SER A 270 -16.64 3.60 -19.73
C SER A 270 -17.37 2.83 -18.63
N GLY A 271 -18.68 2.85 -18.63
CA GLY A 271 -19.50 2.27 -17.57
C GLY A 271 -19.18 2.90 -16.22
N SER A 272 -18.74 2.08 -15.26
CA SER A 272 -18.33 2.53 -13.94
C SER A 272 -16.84 2.91 -13.84
N ARG A 273 -16.13 3.01 -14.97
CA ARG A 273 -14.69 3.29 -14.99
C ARG A 273 -14.39 4.62 -15.66
N LEU A 274 -13.44 5.36 -15.07
CA LEU A 274 -12.81 6.52 -15.69
C LEU A 274 -11.38 6.12 -16.07
N LEU A 275 -11.08 6.26 -17.38
CA LEU A 275 -9.77 5.98 -17.94
C LEU A 275 -9.08 7.29 -18.28
N LEU A 276 -7.82 7.42 -17.89
CA LEU A 276 -6.99 8.60 -18.12
C LEU A 276 -5.69 8.15 -18.77
N ARG A 277 -5.34 8.76 -19.89
CA ARG A 277 -4.04 8.56 -20.55
C ARG A 277 -3.28 9.87 -20.60
N PHE A 278 -1.99 9.80 -20.34
CA PHE A 278 -1.11 10.97 -20.28
C PHE A 278 0.15 10.75 -21.10
N ASN A 279 0.91 11.82 -21.32
CA ASN A 279 2.19 11.83 -22.00
C ASN A 279 2.11 11.38 -23.46
N ILE A 280 0.96 11.58 -24.11
CA ILE A 280 0.74 11.24 -25.52
C ILE A 280 1.41 12.30 -26.40
N SER A 281 2.34 11.91 -27.27
CA SER A 281 3.09 12.84 -28.11
C SER A 281 2.25 13.36 -29.27
N LYS A 282 1.33 12.55 -29.79
CA LYS A 282 0.51 12.86 -30.97
C LYS A 282 -0.83 12.13 -30.87
N ILE A 283 -1.92 12.82 -31.22
CA ILE A 283 -3.30 12.28 -31.29
C ILE A 283 -3.65 11.98 -32.74
#